data_ca749f984605051aa6bba45960314eaf
#
_entry.id   ca749f984605051aa6bba45960314eaf
#
_cell.length_a   1.000
_cell.length_b   1.000
_cell.length_c   1.000
_cell.angle_alpha   90.00
_cell.angle_beta   90.00
_cell.angle_gamma   90.00
#
_symmetry.space_group_name_H-M   'P 1'
#
loop_
_entity.id
_entity.type
_entity.pdbx_description
1 polymer ?
#
loop_
_entity_poly.entity_id
_entity_poly.type
_entity_poly.pdbx_seq_one_letter_code
_entity_poly.pdbx_strand_id
1 'polypeptide(L)'
;MPPHKRRRYRAIRQAAAELVRERGYEAMTYDAVAERAGVSRRTVFNYFPTKFDLIKVWPALDAKAFAHIAINSENFLADIRQLLLERARRLDGDRAEFLLLREIAATDPEVHNRIDAAIRNSFESLRPALAQRAQLSEDDARLRMAIYLMLAVERAAFDEWLENDAFSSATLEEAIDHTLALTLSLVGSGTGLPPAAKPASAATSAAKPSPAVEPKKINQAKRKKQEKEGK
;
A
#
# COMPACT_ATOMS: atom_id res chain seq x y z
N MET A 1 -23.50 -9.04 -4.33
CA MET A 1 -23.36 -8.88 -5.80
C MET A 1 -23.58 -10.22 -6.48
N PRO A 2 -24.44 -10.34 -7.55
CA PRO A 2 -24.68 -11.60 -8.27
C PRO A 2 -23.39 -12.14 -8.91
N PRO A 3 -23.24 -13.49 -9.08
CA PRO A 3 -21.99 -14.11 -9.55
C PRO A 3 -21.50 -13.57 -10.91
N HIS A 4 -22.41 -13.34 -11.86
CA HIS A 4 -22.05 -12.79 -13.17
C HIS A 4 -21.55 -11.34 -13.11
N LYS A 5 -22.09 -10.53 -12.21
CA LYS A 5 -21.61 -9.15 -11.99
C LYS A 5 -20.22 -9.16 -11.35
N ARG A 6 -19.97 -10.06 -10.39
CA ARG A 6 -18.66 -10.21 -9.75
C ARG A 6 -17.59 -10.66 -10.76
N ARG A 7 -17.92 -11.58 -11.65
CA ARG A 7 -17.01 -12.02 -12.72
C ARG A 7 -16.63 -10.86 -13.65
N ARG A 8 -17.60 -10.06 -14.09
CA ARG A 8 -17.33 -8.87 -14.92
C ARG A 8 -16.50 -7.83 -14.20
N TYR A 9 -16.83 -7.54 -12.95
CA TYR A 9 -16.05 -6.62 -12.11
C TYR A 9 -14.58 -7.02 -12.06
N ARG A 10 -14.29 -8.29 -11.75
CA ARG A 10 -12.91 -8.81 -11.69
C ARG A 10 -12.21 -8.75 -13.05
N ALA A 11 -12.90 -9.13 -14.14
CA ALA A 11 -12.31 -9.06 -15.48
C ALA A 11 -11.92 -7.63 -15.88
N ILE A 12 -12.75 -6.63 -15.55
CA ILE A 12 -12.44 -5.22 -15.84
C ILE A 12 -11.24 -4.77 -15.00
N ARG A 13 -11.18 -5.08 -13.71
CA ARG A 13 -10.05 -4.73 -12.85
C ARG A 13 -8.76 -5.39 -13.31
N GLN A 14 -8.80 -6.68 -13.64
CA GLN A 14 -7.64 -7.39 -14.15
C GLN A 14 -7.12 -6.75 -15.45
N ALA A 15 -8.01 -6.43 -16.39
CA ALA A 15 -7.64 -5.74 -17.64
C ALA A 15 -6.99 -4.37 -17.38
N ALA A 16 -7.52 -3.62 -16.42
CA ALA A 16 -6.95 -2.34 -16.00
C ALA A 16 -5.55 -2.50 -15.42
N ALA A 17 -5.35 -3.44 -14.49
CA ALA A 17 -4.06 -3.72 -13.87
C ALA A 17 -3.01 -4.17 -14.88
N GLU A 18 -3.38 -5.02 -15.84
CA GLU A 18 -2.49 -5.46 -16.93
C GLU A 18 -2.06 -4.28 -17.82
N LEU A 19 -3.01 -3.41 -18.21
CA LEU A 19 -2.70 -2.23 -19.01
C LEU A 19 -1.75 -1.27 -18.31
N VAL A 20 -1.93 -1.09 -17.00
CA VAL A 20 -1.03 -0.24 -16.21
C VAL A 20 0.37 -0.82 -16.15
N ARG A 21 0.50 -2.13 -15.93
CA ARG A 21 1.82 -2.80 -15.91
C ARG A 21 2.52 -2.72 -17.26
N GLU A 22 1.79 -2.85 -18.36
CA GLU A 22 2.34 -2.86 -19.72
C GLU A 22 2.68 -1.46 -20.24
N ARG A 23 1.86 -0.47 -19.94
CA ARG A 23 1.86 0.84 -20.65
C ARG A 23 1.81 2.06 -19.72
N GLY A 24 1.76 1.85 -18.42
CA GLY A 24 1.60 2.89 -17.40
C GLY A 24 0.15 3.36 -17.20
N TYR A 25 -0.05 4.12 -16.12
CA TYR A 25 -1.39 4.58 -15.70
C TYR A 25 -2.06 5.47 -16.74
N GLU A 26 -1.30 6.36 -17.39
CA GLU A 26 -1.84 7.28 -18.38
C GLU A 26 -2.47 6.56 -19.59
N ALA A 27 -1.84 5.46 -20.06
CA ALA A 27 -2.33 4.67 -21.18
C ALA A 27 -3.57 3.81 -20.85
N MET A 28 -3.92 3.65 -19.58
CA MET A 28 -5.13 2.95 -19.15
C MET A 28 -6.36 3.83 -19.39
N THR A 29 -6.94 3.73 -20.57
CA THR A 29 -8.18 4.41 -20.94
C THR A 29 -9.39 3.47 -20.80
N TYR A 30 -10.60 4.04 -20.71
CA TYR A 30 -11.84 3.24 -20.67
C TYR A 30 -12.01 2.36 -21.92
N ASP A 31 -11.60 2.85 -23.07
CA ASP A 31 -11.69 2.10 -24.32
C ASP A 31 -10.72 0.92 -24.34
N ALA A 32 -9.47 1.13 -23.94
CA ALA A 32 -8.47 0.07 -23.83
C ALA A 32 -8.85 -1.00 -22.80
N VAL A 33 -9.41 -0.59 -21.66
CA VAL A 33 -9.91 -1.53 -20.63
C VAL A 33 -11.11 -2.30 -21.14
N ALA A 34 -12.04 -1.65 -21.84
CA ALA A 34 -13.24 -2.29 -22.40
C ALA A 34 -12.88 -3.34 -23.44
N GLU A 35 -11.96 -3.00 -24.35
CA GLU A 35 -11.43 -3.90 -25.39
C GLU A 35 -10.78 -5.13 -24.74
N ARG A 36 -9.87 -4.95 -23.80
CA ARG A 36 -9.15 -6.04 -23.12
C ARG A 36 -10.07 -6.93 -22.28
N ALA A 37 -11.05 -6.33 -21.60
CA ALA A 37 -12.01 -7.05 -20.77
C ALA A 37 -13.15 -7.72 -21.58
N GLY A 38 -13.25 -7.48 -22.89
CA GLY A 38 -14.32 -8.00 -23.74
C GLY A 38 -15.69 -7.46 -23.38
N VAL A 39 -15.78 -6.18 -22.98
CA VAL A 39 -17.02 -5.51 -22.59
C VAL A 39 -17.17 -4.17 -23.30
N SER A 40 -18.37 -3.56 -23.25
CA SER A 40 -18.54 -2.21 -23.79
C SER A 40 -17.93 -1.16 -22.83
N ARG A 41 -17.47 0.00 -23.38
CA ARG A 41 -17.06 1.17 -22.61
C ARG A 41 -18.11 1.60 -21.59
N ARG A 42 -19.38 1.58 -21.96
CA ARG A 42 -20.52 1.85 -21.07
C ARG A 42 -20.56 0.87 -19.88
N THR A 43 -20.22 -0.38 -20.13
CA THR A 43 -20.15 -1.39 -19.07
C THR A 43 -19.04 -1.04 -18.08
N VAL A 44 -17.85 -0.69 -18.57
CA VAL A 44 -16.73 -0.27 -17.69
C VAL A 44 -17.13 0.93 -16.84
N PHE A 45 -17.69 1.97 -17.47
CA PHE A 45 -18.13 3.17 -16.76
C PHE A 45 -19.21 2.91 -15.71
N ASN A 46 -20.14 1.98 -15.97
CA ASN A 46 -21.18 1.62 -15.00
C ASN A 46 -20.62 0.92 -13.74
N TYR A 47 -19.49 0.22 -13.86
CA TYR A 47 -18.82 -0.41 -12.72
C TYR A 47 -17.82 0.51 -12.02
N PHE A 48 -17.17 1.36 -12.80
CA PHE A 48 -16.06 2.21 -12.39
C PHE A 48 -16.26 3.62 -12.92
N PRO A 49 -16.96 4.50 -12.19
CA PRO A 49 -17.30 5.84 -12.66
C PRO A 49 -16.09 6.74 -12.93
N THR A 50 -14.97 6.51 -12.25
CA THR A 50 -13.73 7.26 -12.46
C THR A 50 -12.59 6.33 -12.89
N LYS A 51 -11.59 6.90 -13.60
CA LYS A 51 -10.36 6.18 -13.96
C LYS A 51 -9.65 5.60 -12.72
N PHE A 52 -9.67 6.36 -11.63
CA PHE A 52 -9.10 5.94 -10.35
C PHE A 52 -9.81 4.72 -9.75
N ASP A 53 -11.12 4.60 -9.92
CA ASP A 53 -11.86 3.43 -9.41
C ASP A 53 -11.40 2.11 -10.04
N LEU A 54 -10.85 2.14 -11.26
CA LEU A 54 -10.31 0.96 -11.95
C LEU A 54 -9.11 0.34 -11.22
N ILE A 55 -8.32 1.15 -10.51
CA ILE A 55 -7.13 0.72 -9.76
C ILE A 55 -7.34 0.71 -8.25
N LYS A 56 -8.44 1.26 -7.77
CA LYS A 56 -8.76 1.33 -6.34
C LYS A 56 -9.03 -0.08 -5.79
N VAL A 57 -8.24 -0.51 -4.82
CA VAL A 57 -8.29 -1.88 -4.25
C VAL A 57 -9.04 -1.97 -2.91
N TRP A 58 -9.63 -0.89 -2.44
CA TRP A 58 -10.46 -0.88 -1.22
C TRP A 58 -11.89 -0.45 -1.52
N PRO A 59 -12.88 -1.12 -0.90
CA PRO A 59 -14.27 -0.70 -1.00
C PRO A 59 -14.49 0.65 -0.29
N ALA A 60 -15.55 1.35 -0.66
CA ALA A 60 -16.01 2.46 0.15
C ALA A 60 -16.34 1.95 1.56
N LEU A 61 -15.87 2.63 2.60
CA LEU A 61 -16.25 2.30 3.97
C LEU A 61 -17.72 2.66 4.18
N ASP A 62 -18.50 1.67 4.58
CA ASP A 62 -19.83 1.90 5.13
C ASP A 62 -19.68 2.05 6.66
N ALA A 63 -19.86 3.28 7.16
CA ALA A 63 -19.79 3.56 8.59
C ALA A 63 -20.73 2.66 9.41
N LYS A 64 -21.87 2.25 8.83
CA LYS A 64 -22.80 1.31 9.49
C LYS A 64 -22.20 -0.08 9.66
N ALA A 65 -21.31 -0.49 8.75
CA ALA A 65 -20.65 -1.77 8.85
C ALA A 65 -19.68 -1.88 10.03
N PHE A 66 -19.27 -0.73 10.60
CA PHE A 66 -18.39 -0.64 11.78
C PHE A 66 -19.15 -0.16 13.04
N ALA A 67 -20.44 0.13 12.93
CA ALA A 67 -21.25 0.59 14.07
C ALA A 67 -21.39 -0.44 15.22
N HIS A 68 -21.11 -1.72 14.94
CA HIS A 68 -21.08 -2.78 15.96
C HIS A 68 -19.76 -2.83 16.73
N ILE A 69 -18.68 -2.22 16.22
CA ILE A 69 -17.40 -2.19 16.90
C ILE A 69 -17.49 -1.18 18.03
N ALA A 70 -17.42 -1.66 19.26
CA ALA A 70 -17.45 -0.81 20.43
C ALA A 70 -16.14 -0.03 20.52
N ILE A 71 -16.22 1.28 20.72
CA ILE A 71 -15.11 2.02 21.27
C ILE A 71 -15.33 2.05 22.78
N ASN A 72 -14.56 1.21 23.46
CA ASN A 72 -14.55 1.16 24.90
C ASN A 72 -13.37 2.01 25.39
N SER A 73 -13.65 3.04 26.19
CA SER A 73 -12.61 3.91 26.75
C SER A 73 -11.58 3.19 27.63
N GLU A 74 -11.93 1.99 28.12
CA GLU A 74 -11.03 1.19 28.96
C GLU A 74 -10.01 0.39 28.13
N ASN A 75 -10.27 0.13 26.84
CA ASN A 75 -9.34 -0.61 25.98
C ASN A 75 -9.34 -0.07 24.52
N PHE A 76 -9.06 1.20 24.40
CA PHE A 76 -9.10 1.93 23.14
C PHE A 76 -8.24 1.30 22.02
N LEU A 77 -7.07 0.74 22.38
CA LEU A 77 -6.20 0.09 21.38
C LEU A 77 -6.77 -1.26 20.89
N ALA A 78 -7.48 -2.00 21.75
CA ALA A 78 -8.19 -3.20 21.31
C ALA A 78 -9.33 -2.86 20.34
N ASP A 79 -10.01 -1.73 20.58
CA ASP A 79 -11.06 -1.24 19.68
C ASP A 79 -10.49 -0.83 18.33
N ILE A 80 -9.36 -0.09 18.30
CA ILE A 80 -8.63 0.23 17.07
C ILE A 80 -8.22 -1.04 16.34
N ARG A 81 -7.62 -2.00 17.04
CA ARG A 81 -7.23 -3.28 16.48
C ARG A 81 -8.38 -3.97 15.78
N GLN A 82 -9.52 -4.12 16.48
CA GLN A 82 -10.69 -4.78 15.91
C GLN A 82 -11.20 -4.07 14.66
N LEU A 83 -11.23 -2.74 14.66
CA LEU A 83 -11.66 -1.93 13.52
C LEU A 83 -10.71 -2.12 12.33
N LEU A 84 -9.41 -2.06 12.54
CA LEU A 84 -8.42 -2.23 11.48
C LEU A 84 -8.43 -3.65 10.91
N LEU A 85 -8.56 -4.69 11.75
CA LEU A 85 -8.69 -6.08 11.29
C LEU A 85 -9.96 -6.30 10.46
N GLU A 86 -11.10 -5.77 10.90
CA GLU A 86 -12.35 -5.87 10.14
C GLU A 86 -12.26 -5.13 8.81
N ARG A 87 -11.53 -4.00 8.78
CA ARG A 87 -11.24 -3.26 7.57
C ARG A 87 -10.34 -4.07 6.63
N ALA A 88 -9.26 -4.66 7.13
CA ALA A 88 -8.34 -5.49 6.35
C ALA A 88 -9.07 -6.66 5.67
N ARG A 89 -9.98 -7.35 6.39
CA ARG A 89 -10.78 -8.45 5.85
C ARG A 89 -11.74 -8.04 4.72
N ARG A 90 -12.04 -6.75 4.59
CA ARG A 90 -12.92 -6.22 3.54
C ARG A 90 -12.18 -5.71 2.33
N LEU A 91 -10.85 -5.74 2.34
CA LEU A 91 -10.07 -5.38 1.16
C LEU A 91 -10.37 -6.37 0.01
N ASP A 92 -10.56 -5.84 -1.18
CA ASP A 92 -10.91 -6.63 -2.40
C ASP A 92 -9.72 -6.74 -3.36
N GLY A 93 -8.50 -6.61 -2.84
CA GLY A 93 -7.27 -6.70 -3.60
C GLY A 93 -6.27 -7.66 -2.97
N ASP A 94 -5.48 -8.33 -3.80
CA ASP A 94 -4.33 -9.09 -3.34
C ASP A 94 -3.08 -8.18 -3.17
N ARG A 95 -2.02 -8.72 -2.57
CA ARG A 95 -0.75 -7.98 -2.35
C ARG A 95 -0.19 -7.41 -3.67
N ALA A 96 -0.32 -8.13 -4.79
CA ALA A 96 0.21 -7.68 -6.07
C ALA A 96 -0.54 -6.45 -6.61
N GLU A 97 -1.85 -6.36 -6.38
CA GLU A 97 -2.64 -5.17 -6.74
C GLU A 97 -2.25 -3.95 -5.89
N PHE A 98 -1.98 -4.14 -4.59
CA PHE A 98 -1.50 -3.05 -3.72
C PHE A 98 -0.09 -2.60 -4.08
N LEU A 99 0.81 -3.52 -4.42
CA LEU A 99 2.15 -3.18 -4.93
C LEU A 99 2.07 -2.36 -6.20
N LEU A 100 1.23 -2.77 -7.16
CA LEU A 100 1.00 -2.00 -8.39
C LEU A 100 0.50 -0.58 -8.09
N LEU A 101 -0.46 -0.45 -7.17
CA LEU A 101 -0.98 0.85 -6.78
C LEU A 101 0.11 1.74 -6.15
N ARG A 102 0.98 1.16 -5.31
CA ARG A 102 2.12 1.85 -4.70
C ARG A 102 3.12 2.33 -5.76
N GLU A 103 3.43 1.49 -6.76
CA GLU A 103 4.30 1.85 -7.88
C GLU A 103 3.73 3.03 -8.69
N ILE A 104 2.43 3.00 -9.00
CA ILE A 104 1.75 4.10 -9.69
C ILE A 104 1.84 5.38 -8.85
N ALA A 105 1.52 5.29 -7.56
CA ALA A 105 1.54 6.44 -6.66
C ALA A 105 2.95 7.04 -6.48
N ALA A 106 4.00 6.23 -6.59
CA ALA A 106 5.38 6.70 -6.50
C ALA A 106 5.79 7.55 -7.73
N THR A 107 5.14 7.36 -8.88
CA THR A 107 5.47 8.04 -10.14
C THR A 107 4.43 9.10 -10.55
N ASP A 108 3.23 9.04 -9.99
CA ASP A 108 2.11 9.95 -10.31
C ASP A 108 1.61 10.67 -9.05
N PRO A 109 1.98 11.95 -8.84
CA PRO A 109 1.55 12.73 -7.68
C PRO A 109 0.02 12.92 -7.59
N GLU A 110 -0.70 12.93 -8.70
CA GLU A 110 -2.17 13.04 -8.67
C GLU A 110 -2.78 11.77 -8.10
N VAL A 111 -2.30 10.60 -8.54
CA VAL A 111 -2.74 9.30 -7.99
C VAL A 111 -2.39 9.21 -6.51
N HIS A 112 -1.17 9.60 -6.12
CA HIS A 112 -0.75 9.64 -4.72
C HIS A 112 -1.72 10.46 -3.85
N ASN A 113 -2.00 11.70 -4.25
CA ASN A 113 -2.91 12.58 -3.52
C ASN A 113 -4.35 12.01 -3.45
N ARG A 114 -4.80 11.36 -4.53
CA ARG A 114 -6.13 10.72 -4.56
C ARG A 114 -6.21 9.53 -3.60
N ILE A 115 -5.14 8.73 -3.49
CA ILE A 115 -5.06 7.63 -2.54
C ILE A 115 -5.12 8.16 -1.12
N ASP A 116 -4.28 9.13 -0.78
CA ASP A 116 -4.23 9.72 0.56
C ASP A 116 -5.56 10.37 0.95
N ALA A 117 -6.19 11.09 0.03
CA ALA A 117 -7.50 11.68 0.27
C ALA A 117 -8.58 10.60 0.47
N ALA A 118 -8.57 9.52 -0.34
CA ALA A 118 -9.55 8.46 -0.24
C ALA A 118 -9.42 7.68 1.08
N ILE A 119 -8.19 7.40 1.53
CA ILE A 119 -7.94 6.75 2.81
C ILE A 119 -8.41 7.65 3.96
N ARG A 120 -7.99 8.92 3.96
CA ARG A 120 -8.40 9.89 5.00
C ARG A 120 -9.91 10.03 5.08
N ASN A 121 -10.59 10.26 3.95
CA ASN A 121 -12.04 10.40 3.90
C ASN A 121 -12.75 9.13 4.38
N SER A 122 -12.15 7.97 4.13
CA SER A 122 -12.63 6.67 4.60
C SER A 122 -12.68 6.62 6.15
N PHE A 123 -11.61 7.05 6.84
CA PHE A 123 -11.58 7.11 8.29
C PHE A 123 -12.45 8.25 8.85
N GLU A 124 -12.45 9.41 8.21
CA GLU A 124 -13.32 10.52 8.61
C GLU A 124 -14.81 10.16 8.53
N SER A 125 -15.21 9.30 7.61
CA SER A 125 -16.58 8.81 7.52
C SER A 125 -17.03 8.00 8.74
N LEU A 126 -16.09 7.51 9.54
CA LEU A 126 -16.39 6.80 10.79
C LEU A 126 -16.66 7.76 11.96
N ARG A 127 -16.28 9.04 11.85
CA ARG A 127 -16.37 10.05 12.93
C ARG A 127 -17.73 10.08 13.63
N PRO A 128 -18.89 10.18 12.93
CA PRO A 128 -20.19 10.22 13.60
C PRO A 128 -20.47 8.95 14.42
N ALA A 129 -20.14 7.78 13.87
CA ALA A 129 -20.35 6.51 14.57
C ALA A 129 -19.45 6.39 15.81
N LEU A 130 -18.18 6.82 15.69
CA LEU A 130 -17.23 6.83 16.80
C LEU A 130 -17.68 7.82 17.90
N ALA A 131 -18.13 9.03 17.52
CA ALA A 131 -18.66 10.04 18.43
C ALA A 131 -19.85 9.52 19.24
N GLN A 132 -20.83 8.95 18.54
CA GLN A 132 -22.02 8.38 19.16
C GLN A 132 -21.67 7.27 20.15
N ARG A 133 -20.76 6.39 19.80
CA ARG A 133 -20.34 5.27 20.65
C ARG A 133 -19.56 5.70 21.88
N ALA A 134 -18.66 6.67 21.72
CA ALA A 134 -17.85 7.22 22.80
C ALA A 134 -18.59 8.27 23.64
N GLN A 135 -19.84 8.61 23.27
CA GLN A 135 -20.61 9.70 23.90
C GLN A 135 -19.85 11.04 23.90
N LEU A 136 -19.19 11.34 22.78
CA LEU A 136 -18.40 12.54 22.56
C LEU A 136 -19.04 13.41 21.47
N SER A 137 -18.70 14.71 21.45
CA SER A 137 -18.99 15.56 20.30
C SER A 137 -18.14 15.15 19.11
N GLU A 138 -18.64 15.28 17.88
CA GLU A 138 -17.86 15.01 16.65
C GLU A 138 -16.60 15.88 16.54
N ASP A 139 -16.59 17.07 17.16
CA ASP A 139 -15.45 17.99 17.21
C ASP A 139 -14.45 17.66 18.34
N ASP A 140 -14.72 16.65 19.16
CA ASP A 140 -13.84 16.31 20.28
C ASP A 140 -12.42 15.94 19.79
N ALA A 141 -11.41 16.55 20.41
CA ALA A 141 -10.01 16.33 20.06
C ALA A 141 -9.59 14.86 20.19
N ARG A 142 -10.20 14.11 21.12
CA ARG A 142 -9.91 12.69 21.30
C ARG A 142 -10.31 11.86 20.09
N LEU A 143 -11.44 12.17 19.44
CA LEU A 143 -11.87 11.51 18.21
C LEU A 143 -10.91 11.79 17.06
N ARG A 144 -10.45 13.04 16.96
CA ARG A 144 -9.46 13.44 15.94
C ARG A 144 -8.16 12.65 16.12
N MET A 145 -7.66 12.58 17.35
CA MET A 145 -6.48 11.80 17.67
C MET A 145 -6.67 10.31 17.39
N ALA A 146 -7.84 9.74 17.70
CA ALA A 146 -8.19 8.37 17.41
C ALA A 146 -8.10 8.07 15.90
N ILE A 147 -8.69 8.94 15.08
CA ILE A 147 -8.67 8.82 13.62
C ILE A 147 -7.24 8.91 13.09
N TYR A 148 -6.43 9.87 13.58
CA TYR A 148 -5.03 9.99 13.16
C TYR A 148 -4.19 8.79 13.58
N LEU A 149 -4.41 8.24 14.77
CA LEU A 149 -3.72 7.03 15.21
C LEU A 149 -4.08 5.83 14.33
N MET A 150 -5.36 5.65 14.00
CA MET A 150 -5.81 4.59 13.08
C MET A 150 -5.18 4.73 11.71
N LEU A 151 -5.13 5.94 11.15
CA LEU A 151 -4.44 6.22 9.89
C LEU A 151 -2.95 5.88 9.95
N ALA A 152 -2.27 6.28 11.02
CA ALA A 152 -0.84 6.02 11.19
C ALA A 152 -0.54 4.52 11.31
N VAL A 153 -1.33 3.79 12.10
CA VAL A 153 -1.17 2.33 12.29
C VAL A 153 -1.47 1.60 10.98
N GLU A 154 -2.56 1.95 10.29
CA GLU A 154 -2.88 1.33 9.00
C GLU A 154 -1.76 1.58 7.98
N ARG A 155 -1.27 2.82 7.88
CA ARG A 155 -0.18 3.17 6.96
C ARG A 155 1.07 2.35 7.23
N ALA A 156 1.53 2.32 8.49
CA ALA A 156 2.71 1.56 8.88
C ALA A 156 2.55 0.06 8.64
N ALA A 157 1.35 -0.50 8.91
CA ALA A 157 1.07 -1.91 8.65
C ALA A 157 1.08 -2.24 7.15
N PHE A 158 0.54 -1.37 6.30
CA PHE A 158 0.62 -1.53 4.86
C PHE A 158 2.05 -1.44 4.33
N ASP A 159 2.84 -0.47 4.81
CA ASP A 159 4.24 -0.31 4.42
C ASP A 159 5.03 -1.58 4.81
N GLU A 160 4.88 -2.08 6.04
CA GLU A 160 5.51 -3.33 6.49
C GLU A 160 5.08 -4.53 5.63
N TRP A 161 3.78 -4.70 5.40
CA TRP A 161 3.25 -5.80 4.61
C TRP A 161 3.70 -5.78 3.16
N LEU A 162 3.86 -4.58 2.56
CA LEU A 162 4.25 -4.41 1.17
C LEU A 162 5.78 -4.42 0.95
N GLU A 163 6.58 -4.03 1.94
CA GLU A 163 8.04 -3.91 1.80
C GLU A 163 8.80 -5.21 2.10
N ASN A 164 8.20 -6.10 2.86
CA ASN A 164 8.93 -7.22 3.43
C ASN A 164 8.78 -8.51 2.61
N ASP A 165 9.74 -8.79 1.72
CA ASP A 165 9.80 -10.06 0.98
C ASP A 165 10.07 -11.26 1.91
N ALA A 166 10.68 -11.06 3.08
CA ALA A 166 10.91 -12.09 4.08
C ALA A 166 9.61 -12.51 4.80
N PHE A 167 8.59 -11.66 4.80
CA PHE A 167 7.25 -11.92 5.33
C PHE A 167 6.23 -12.25 4.22
N SER A 168 6.66 -12.85 3.13
CA SER A 168 5.76 -13.20 2.01
C SER A 168 4.58 -14.10 2.42
N SER A 169 4.61 -14.67 3.61
CA SER A 169 3.51 -15.40 4.27
C SER A 169 2.77 -14.58 5.34
N ALA A 170 3.26 -13.39 5.68
CA ALA A 170 2.60 -12.54 6.65
C ALA A 170 1.33 -11.92 6.02
N THR A 171 0.26 -11.98 6.76
CA THR A 171 -1.01 -11.33 6.39
C THR A 171 -0.98 -9.85 6.79
N LEU A 172 -1.86 -9.05 6.20
CA LEU A 172 -2.03 -7.67 6.65
C LEU A 172 -2.49 -7.61 8.12
N GLU A 173 -3.25 -8.61 8.59
CA GLU A 173 -3.65 -8.73 9.98
C GLU A 173 -2.44 -8.87 10.91
N GLU A 174 -1.45 -9.68 10.56
CA GLU A 174 -0.22 -9.83 11.34
C GLU A 174 0.59 -8.52 11.36
N ALA A 175 0.68 -7.81 10.24
CA ALA A 175 1.32 -6.50 10.17
C ALA A 175 0.60 -5.45 11.05
N ILE A 176 -0.74 -5.45 11.08
CA ILE A 176 -1.52 -4.61 11.98
C ILE A 176 -1.20 -4.92 13.44
N ASP A 177 -1.17 -6.20 13.82
CA ASP A 177 -0.86 -6.62 15.18
C ASP A 177 0.56 -6.23 15.61
N HIS A 178 1.53 -6.40 14.72
CA HIS A 178 2.91 -5.98 14.97
C HIS A 178 3.03 -4.45 15.13
N THR A 179 2.44 -3.68 14.22
CA THR A 179 2.46 -2.20 14.28
C THR A 179 1.79 -1.67 15.54
N LEU A 180 0.69 -2.29 15.99
CA LEU A 180 0.05 -1.94 17.25
C LEU A 180 0.92 -2.26 18.46
N ALA A 181 1.62 -3.39 18.46
CA ALA A 181 2.57 -3.73 19.52
C ALA A 181 3.72 -2.73 19.59
N LEU A 182 4.26 -2.30 18.44
CA LEU A 182 5.27 -1.23 18.37
C LEU A 182 4.72 0.10 18.90
N THR A 183 3.49 0.48 18.52
CA THR A 183 2.83 1.68 19.01
C THR A 183 2.71 1.67 20.53
N LEU A 184 2.29 0.54 21.12
CA LEU A 184 2.22 0.36 22.58
C LEU A 184 3.60 0.50 23.24
N SER A 185 4.64 -0.05 22.65
CA SER A 185 5.99 0.06 23.19
C SER A 185 6.50 1.50 23.18
N LEU A 186 6.17 2.28 22.15
CA LEU A 186 6.54 3.69 22.05
C LEU A 186 5.81 4.57 23.05
N VAL A 187 4.50 4.34 23.25
CA VAL A 187 3.68 5.16 24.15
C VAL A 187 3.83 4.74 25.62
N GLY A 188 3.96 3.43 25.86
CA GLY A 188 3.98 2.86 27.21
C GLY A 188 5.31 2.94 27.93
N SER A 189 6.44 3.00 27.21
CA SER A 189 7.78 2.94 27.83
C SER A 189 8.29 4.28 28.37
N GLY A 190 7.75 5.41 27.94
CA GLY A 190 8.22 6.75 28.35
C GLY A 190 9.73 7.03 28.09
N THR A 191 10.43 6.10 27.44
CA THR A 191 11.90 6.04 27.37
C THR A 191 12.48 6.15 25.96
N GLY A 192 11.72 6.68 24.98
CA GLY A 192 12.22 6.89 23.61
C GLY A 192 12.06 5.67 22.69
N LEU A 193 12.48 5.87 21.45
CA LEU A 193 12.42 4.83 20.40
C LEU A 193 13.17 3.56 20.82
N PRO A 194 12.57 2.37 20.66
CA PRO A 194 13.30 1.14 20.84
C PRO A 194 14.51 1.07 19.90
N PRO A 195 15.64 0.47 20.32
CA PRO A 195 16.79 0.33 19.45
C PRO A 195 16.41 -0.44 18.18
N ALA A 196 16.87 0.07 17.03
CA ALA A 196 16.63 -0.60 15.75
C ALA A 196 16.99 -2.09 15.87
N ALA A 197 16.10 -2.96 15.47
CA ALA A 197 16.38 -4.39 15.40
C ALA A 197 17.62 -4.58 14.53
N LYS A 198 18.67 -5.22 15.08
CA LYS A 198 19.86 -5.55 14.30
C LYS A 198 19.40 -6.39 13.11
N PRO A 199 19.82 -6.05 11.88
CA PRO A 199 19.56 -6.93 10.75
C PRO A 199 20.06 -8.32 11.12
N ALA A 200 19.22 -9.33 10.92
CA ALA A 200 19.59 -10.72 11.16
C ALA A 200 20.93 -10.95 10.44
N SER A 201 21.97 -11.28 11.21
CA SER A 201 23.32 -11.54 10.73
C SER A 201 23.22 -12.51 9.55
N ALA A 202 23.50 -12.02 8.34
CA ALA A 202 23.71 -12.88 7.19
C ALA A 202 24.79 -13.89 7.60
N ALA A 203 24.39 -15.14 7.68
CA ALA A 203 25.31 -16.25 7.93
C ALA A 203 26.42 -16.14 6.90
N THR A 204 27.62 -15.83 7.36
CA THR A 204 28.84 -15.74 6.57
C THR A 204 29.14 -17.13 6.01
N SER A 205 28.63 -17.41 4.82
CA SER A 205 29.14 -18.51 4.01
C SER A 205 30.54 -18.10 3.56
N ALA A 206 31.54 -18.70 4.17
CA ALA A 206 32.94 -18.54 3.83
C ALA A 206 33.17 -19.04 2.38
N ALA A 207 33.11 -18.13 1.41
CA ALA A 207 33.62 -18.37 0.08
C ALA A 207 35.14 -18.19 0.12
N LYS A 208 35.90 -19.24 -0.25
CA LYS A 208 37.32 -19.27 -0.42
C LYS A 208 37.78 -18.14 -1.35
N PRO A 209 38.92 -17.48 -1.10
CA PRO A 209 39.45 -16.47 -2.01
C PRO A 209 39.95 -17.13 -3.31
N SER A 210 39.44 -16.67 -4.43
CA SER A 210 39.95 -16.97 -5.78
C SER A 210 41.25 -16.24 -6.00
N PRO A 211 42.24 -16.82 -6.73
CA PRO A 211 43.58 -16.23 -6.87
C PRO A 211 43.55 -14.93 -7.71
N ALA A 212 44.37 -13.99 -7.28
CA ALA A 212 44.55 -12.70 -7.89
C ALA A 212 44.91 -12.78 -9.38
N VAL A 213 44.15 -12.08 -10.22
CA VAL A 213 44.49 -11.84 -11.62
C VAL A 213 45.36 -10.58 -11.69
N GLU A 214 46.62 -10.71 -12.14
CA GLU A 214 47.52 -9.60 -12.39
C GLU A 214 46.99 -8.63 -13.46
N PRO A 215 47.19 -7.32 -13.34
CA PRO A 215 46.72 -6.37 -14.33
C PRO A 215 47.65 -6.40 -15.57
N LYS A 216 47.09 -6.78 -16.71
CA LYS A 216 47.76 -6.67 -18.01
C LYS A 216 48.07 -5.21 -18.36
N LYS A 217 49.35 -4.90 -18.59
CA LYS A 217 49.85 -3.62 -19.09
C LYS A 217 49.17 -3.27 -20.41
N ILE A 218 48.36 -2.22 -20.42
CA ILE A 218 47.76 -1.65 -21.62
C ILE A 218 48.83 -0.81 -22.32
N ASN A 219 49.10 -1.22 -23.56
CA ASN A 219 50.12 -0.79 -24.49
C ASN A 219 49.93 0.69 -24.91
N GLN A 220 50.95 1.53 -24.66
CA GLN A 220 50.99 2.98 -24.98
C GLN A 220 51.18 3.28 -26.49
N ALA A 221 50.93 2.33 -27.37
CA ALA A 221 51.25 2.47 -28.80
C ALA A 221 50.15 3.10 -29.68
N LYS A 222 48.95 3.44 -29.10
CA LYS A 222 47.86 4.01 -29.91
C LYS A 222 47.65 5.53 -29.80
N ARG A 223 48.48 6.23 -29.03
CA ARG A 223 48.36 7.71 -28.87
C ARG A 223 49.18 8.54 -29.88
N LYS A 224 50.04 7.94 -30.72
CA LYS A 224 50.86 8.67 -31.69
C LYS A 224 50.35 8.66 -33.14
N LYS A 225 49.20 8.07 -33.43
CA LYS A 225 48.69 7.99 -34.81
C LYS A 225 47.52 8.96 -35.11
N GLN A 226 47.01 9.67 -34.12
CA GLN A 226 45.91 10.65 -34.31
C GLN A 226 46.37 12.12 -34.41
N GLU A 227 47.66 12.41 -34.21
CA GLU A 227 48.21 13.78 -34.36
C GLU A 227 48.83 14.09 -35.73
N LYS A 228 48.73 13.18 -36.70
CA LYS A 228 49.31 13.39 -38.04
C LYS A 228 48.35 13.45 -39.23
N GLU A 229 47.03 13.37 -38.98
CA GLU A 229 46.03 13.47 -40.07
C GLU A 229 45.11 14.69 -39.91
N GLY A 230 45.55 15.73 -39.21
CA GLY A 230 44.84 17.01 -39.06
C GLY A 230 45.72 18.21 -39.40
N LYS A 231 46.28 18.23 -40.60
CA LYS A 231 46.87 19.45 -41.20
C LYS A 231 46.66 19.44 -42.71
#